data_b31ec184ba37b18c9587215cea11fccb
#
_entry.id   b31ec184ba37b18c9587215cea11fccb
#
_cell.length_a   1.000
_cell.length_b   1.000
_cell.length_c   1.000
_cell.angle_alpha   90.00
_cell.angle_beta   90.00
_cell.angle_gamma   90.00
#
_symmetry.space_group_name_H-M   'P 1'
#
loop_
_entity.id
_entity.type
_entity.pdbx_description
1 polymer ?
#
loop_
_entity_poly.entity_id
_entity_poly.type
_entity_poly.pdbx_seq_one_letter_code
_entity_poly.pdbx_strand_id
1 'polypeptide(L)'
;MPRGRKVSVFIPVYENSDLLEELLEELTKDTYENKEIFVTIDKPVQKSLGVAKKYGSKVNFILNEQRRGKVDALNNAVKISEGEILVFLDSDVKLGNSNFLGEIEQKIEGFDILDVKKEIVRDSFIARMVNYEYVSSNFANYLYSKLIKRCFGINGAAFAIKRETFEEVGGFSKVVSEDLDIAVKVLLKNKQFKYTEKVEVYTKAPSSWRIWLVQRKRWGTGAGLWLRDHWRDLIKYVAKYPHVAIPSIIILFPTLIPIVLNYVLSNLLGYKILDFVFMLLATRFSFLIPFFFSVSIALVLITSVVNFSISFLVFSALFYSASRKLKLHFNFLEFLIYFFFYQPFAFFTLIVGIITPFLSSKYKLDWKV
;
A
#
# COMPACT_ATOMS: atom_id res chain seq x y z
N MET A 1 -12.60 34.19 13.22
CA MET A 1 -11.46 33.28 13.02
C MET A 1 -11.21 33.22 11.52
N PRO A 2 -9.98 33.21 11.02
CA PRO A 2 -9.77 32.99 9.58
C PRO A 2 -10.44 31.66 9.21
N ARG A 3 -11.29 31.67 8.18
CA ARG A 3 -11.84 30.43 7.63
C ARG A 3 -10.67 29.55 7.24
N GLY A 4 -10.61 28.29 7.75
CA GLY A 4 -9.60 27.32 7.32
C GLY A 4 -9.58 27.16 5.80
N ARG A 5 -8.53 26.57 5.23
CA ARG A 5 -8.36 26.35 3.78
C ARG A 5 -9.52 25.54 3.20
N LYS A 6 -10.02 25.91 2.03
CA LYS A 6 -11.10 25.16 1.37
C LYS A 6 -10.64 23.75 1.03
N VAL A 7 -11.45 22.75 1.39
CA VAL A 7 -11.20 21.32 1.14
C VAL A 7 -12.16 20.82 0.07
N SER A 8 -11.64 20.22 -1.00
CA SER A 8 -12.43 19.51 -2.01
C SER A 8 -12.26 18.01 -1.83
N VAL A 9 -13.37 17.30 -1.67
CA VAL A 9 -13.42 15.84 -1.53
C VAL A 9 -13.86 15.20 -2.84
N PHE A 10 -13.16 14.15 -3.31
CA PHE A 10 -13.44 13.49 -4.58
C PHE A 10 -13.68 12.01 -4.37
N ILE A 11 -14.82 11.50 -4.85
CA ILE A 11 -15.27 10.12 -4.69
C ILE A 11 -15.65 9.57 -6.08
N PRO A 12 -14.79 8.74 -6.69
CA PRO A 12 -15.13 8.05 -7.93
C PRO A 12 -15.97 6.81 -7.65
N VAL A 13 -17.02 6.61 -8.44
CA VAL A 13 -17.95 5.48 -8.32
C VAL A 13 -18.12 4.83 -9.70
N TYR A 14 -18.07 3.51 -9.77
CA TYR A 14 -18.49 2.77 -10.94
C TYR A 14 -19.82 2.06 -10.66
N GLU A 15 -20.83 2.39 -11.44
CA GLU A 15 -22.21 1.92 -11.31
C GLU A 15 -22.84 2.25 -9.94
N ASN A 16 -22.40 1.60 -8.87
CA ASN A 16 -22.86 1.79 -7.50
C ASN A 16 -21.80 1.39 -6.49
N SER A 17 -21.86 1.95 -5.27
CA SER A 17 -21.14 1.47 -4.09
C SER A 17 -22.11 1.37 -2.92
N ASP A 18 -22.06 0.25 -2.18
CA ASP A 18 -22.95 0.00 -1.06
C ASP A 18 -22.68 0.91 0.14
N LEU A 19 -21.46 1.42 0.26
CA LEU A 19 -21.07 2.35 1.35
C LEU A 19 -21.17 3.83 0.95
N LEU A 20 -21.49 4.14 -0.31
CA LEU A 20 -21.53 5.53 -0.78
C LEU A 20 -22.48 6.39 0.05
N GLU A 21 -23.68 5.91 0.36
CA GLU A 21 -24.67 6.66 1.11
C GLU A 21 -24.21 6.96 2.53
N GLU A 22 -23.61 5.97 3.22
CA GLU A 22 -23.05 6.12 4.57
C GLU A 22 -21.88 7.12 4.54
N LEU A 23 -20.96 6.99 3.57
CA LEU A 23 -19.85 7.92 3.40
C LEU A 23 -20.30 9.37 3.17
N LEU A 24 -21.32 9.58 2.34
CA LEU A 24 -21.87 10.92 2.10
C LEU A 24 -22.59 11.48 3.34
N GLU A 25 -23.25 10.65 4.11
CA GLU A 25 -23.84 11.06 5.38
C GLU A 25 -22.77 11.52 6.38
N GLU A 26 -21.69 10.77 6.53
CA GLU A 26 -20.55 11.13 7.38
C GLU A 26 -19.89 12.44 6.91
N LEU A 27 -19.59 12.59 5.61
CA LEU A 27 -18.98 13.79 5.05
C LEU A 27 -19.87 15.03 5.16
N THR A 28 -21.16 14.89 4.97
CA THR A 28 -22.10 16.02 5.09
C THR A 28 -22.31 16.47 6.53
N LYS A 29 -22.14 15.56 7.50
CA LYS A 29 -22.19 15.82 8.95
C LYS A 29 -20.83 16.23 9.54
N ASP A 30 -19.73 16.13 8.79
CA ASP A 30 -18.41 16.56 9.24
C ASP A 30 -18.45 18.03 9.67
N THR A 31 -17.86 18.35 10.81
CA THR A 31 -17.91 19.67 11.42
C THR A 31 -17.10 20.75 10.68
N TYR A 32 -16.25 20.36 9.75
CA TYR A 32 -15.50 21.30 8.92
C TYR A 32 -16.41 21.95 7.88
N GLU A 33 -16.61 23.25 7.96
CA GLU A 33 -17.61 23.97 7.14
C GLU A 33 -17.07 24.32 5.73
N ASN A 34 -15.78 24.69 5.59
CA ASN A 34 -15.21 25.16 4.32
C ASN A 34 -14.84 23.99 3.38
N LYS A 35 -15.86 23.24 2.97
CA LYS A 35 -15.72 22.03 2.15
C LYS A 35 -16.63 22.04 0.93
N GLU A 36 -16.24 21.30 -0.08
CA GLU A 36 -17.07 20.90 -1.22
C GLU A 36 -16.85 19.41 -1.50
N ILE A 37 -17.88 18.72 -1.93
CA ILE A 37 -17.85 17.27 -2.16
C ILE A 37 -18.25 17.00 -3.60
N PHE A 38 -17.42 16.24 -4.33
CA PHE A 38 -17.65 15.81 -5.70
C PHE A 38 -17.75 14.30 -5.76
N VAL A 39 -18.84 13.80 -6.33
CA VAL A 39 -19.04 12.37 -6.61
C VAL A 39 -19.17 12.18 -8.11
N THR A 40 -18.22 11.48 -8.71
CA THR A 40 -18.30 11.14 -10.13
C THR A 40 -18.76 9.70 -10.29
N ILE A 41 -19.92 9.50 -10.93
CA ILE A 41 -20.50 8.18 -11.14
C ILE A 41 -20.43 7.81 -12.63
N ASP A 42 -19.64 6.80 -12.94
CA ASP A 42 -19.57 6.21 -14.28
C ASP A 42 -20.65 5.12 -14.41
N LYS A 43 -21.47 5.17 -15.47
CA LYS A 43 -22.62 4.27 -15.74
C LYS A 43 -23.58 4.15 -14.54
N PRO A 44 -24.19 5.25 -14.09
CA PRO A 44 -25.05 5.23 -12.92
C PRO A 44 -26.24 4.26 -13.10
N VAL A 45 -26.57 3.53 -12.04
CA VAL A 45 -27.73 2.67 -11.95
C VAL A 45 -28.81 3.32 -11.07
N GLN A 46 -30.04 2.78 -11.07
CA GLN A 46 -31.18 3.34 -10.31
C GLN A 46 -30.83 3.64 -8.84
N LYS A 47 -30.06 2.76 -8.19
CA LYS A 47 -29.65 2.92 -6.79
C LYS A 47 -28.75 4.15 -6.61
N SER A 48 -27.70 4.29 -7.43
CA SER A 48 -26.78 5.44 -7.36
C SER A 48 -27.46 6.75 -7.80
N LEU A 49 -28.41 6.73 -8.74
CA LEU A 49 -29.24 7.89 -9.08
C LEU A 49 -30.13 8.30 -7.90
N GLY A 50 -30.65 7.35 -7.13
CA GLY A 50 -31.40 7.63 -5.90
C GLY A 50 -30.54 8.39 -4.87
N VAL A 51 -29.28 7.95 -4.68
CA VAL A 51 -28.32 8.64 -3.80
C VAL A 51 -28.03 10.05 -4.31
N ALA A 52 -27.79 10.20 -5.62
CA ALA A 52 -27.56 11.52 -6.23
C ALA A 52 -28.73 12.49 -6.02
N LYS A 53 -29.97 12.00 -6.16
CA LYS A 53 -31.18 12.80 -5.88
C LYS A 53 -31.28 13.20 -4.42
N LYS A 54 -30.95 12.30 -3.48
CA LYS A 54 -31.05 12.54 -2.04
C LYS A 54 -30.03 13.59 -1.56
N TYR A 55 -28.82 13.58 -2.08
CA TYR A 55 -27.73 14.44 -1.61
C TYR A 55 -27.40 15.63 -2.53
N GLY A 56 -28.08 15.78 -3.68
CA GLY A 56 -27.76 16.79 -4.71
C GLY A 56 -27.78 18.24 -4.26
N SER A 57 -28.38 18.58 -3.10
CA SER A 57 -28.33 19.92 -2.52
C SER A 57 -27.03 20.22 -1.74
N LYS A 58 -26.23 19.20 -1.40
CA LYS A 58 -25.02 19.30 -0.57
C LYS A 58 -23.77 18.74 -1.24
N VAL A 59 -23.95 18.00 -2.33
CA VAL A 59 -22.89 17.26 -3.02
C VAL A 59 -23.00 17.50 -4.52
N ASN A 60 -21.86 17.77 -5.16
CA ASN A 60 -21.76 17.96 -6.60
C ASN A 60 -21.64 16.58 -7.28
N PHE A 61 -22.70 16.15 -7.99
CA PHE A 61 -22.68 14.90 -8.74
C PHE A 61 -22.32 15.13 -10.20
N ILE A 62 -21.35 14.34 -10.69
CA ILE A 62 -20.97 14.28 -12.11
C ILE A 62 -21.37 12.89 -12.61
N LEU A 63 -22.39 12.81 -13.46
CA LEU A 63 -22.92 11.56 -13.97
C LEU A 63 -22.45 11.33 -15.41
N ASN A 64 -21.73 10.24 -15.63
CA ASN A 64 -21.24 9.86 -16.95
C ASN A 64 -22.01 8.63 -17.44
N GLU A 65 -22.70 8.71 -18.57
CA GLU A 65 -23.46 7.61 -19.17
C GLU A 65 -22.52 6.43 -19.58
N GLN A 66 -21.29 6.74 -19.91
CA GLN A 66 -20.26 5.76 -20.28
C GLN A 66 -19.15 5.69 -19.24
N ARG A 67 -18.48 4.54 -19.16
CA ARG A 67 -17.31 4.36 -18.31
C ARG A 67 -16.14 5.19 -18.83
N ARG A 68 -15.78 6.25 -18.09
CA ARG A 68 -14.59 7.09 -18.34
C ARG A 68 -13.36 6.59 -17.60
N GLY A 69 -13.56 5.94 -16.46
CA GLY A 69 -12.53 5.41 -15.57
C GLY A 69 -12.11 6.38 -14.48
N LYS A 70 -11.59 5.83 -13.37
CA LYS A 70 -11.25 6.55 -12.12
C LYS A 70 -10.40 7.80 -12.37
N VAL A 71 -9.36 7.69 -13.17
CA VAL A 71 -8.42 8.78 -13.46
C VAL A 71 -9.09 9.98 -14.14
N ASP A 72 -9.87 9.73 -15.21
CA ASP A 72 -10.56 10.81 -15.92
C ASP A 72 -11.65 11.44 -15.03
N ALA A 73 -12.35 10.62 -14.23
CA ALA A 73 -13.35 11.07 -13.26
C ALA A 73 -12.72 12.04 -12.24
N LEU A 74 -11.60 11.67 -11.63
CA LEU A 74 -10.91 12.47 -10.64
C LEU A 74 -10.30 13.74 -11.23
N ASN A 75 -9.54 13.65 -12.33
CA ASN A 75 -8.91 14.81 -12.96
C ASN A 75 -9.95 15.84 -13.43
N ASN A 76 -11.10 15.40 -13.96
CA ASN A 76 -12.16 16.31 -14.39
C ASN A 76 -12.87 16.98 -13.21
N ALA A 77 -13.09 16.25 -12.11
CA ALA A 77 -13.68 16.83 -10.91
C ALA A 77 -12.74 17.88 -10.27
N VAL A 78 -11.43 17.60 -10.25
CA VAL A 78 -10.44 18.60 -9.74
C VAL A 78 -10.46 19.89 -10.53
N LYS A 79 -10.62 19.85 -11.87
CA LYS A 79 -10.64 21.05 -12.71
C LYS A 79 -11.78 22.04 -12.40
N ILE A 80 -12.90 21.53 -11.90
CA ILE A 80 -14.08 22.34 -11.57
C ILE A 80 -14.21 22.68 -10.08
N SER A 81 -13.28 22.16 -9.26
CA SER A 81 -13.24 22.39 -7.82
C SER A 81 -12.35 23.59 -7.48
N GLU A 82 -12.54 24.13 -6.28
CA GLU A 82 -11.83 25.34 -5.83
C GLU A 82 -10.98 25.14 -4.57
N GLY A 83 -11.04 23.94 -3.95
CA GLY A 83 -10.32 23.67 -2.69
C GLY A 83 -8.82 23.73 -2.85
N GLU A 84 -8.15 24.27 -1.85
CA GLU A 84 -6.68 24.31 -1.73
C GLU A 84 -6.11 22.96 -1.32
N ILE A 85 -6.93 22.13 -0.65
CA ILE A 85 -6.61 20.77 -0.23
C ILE A 85 -7.55 19.83 -0.97
N LEU A 86 -6.98 18.87 -1.71
CA LEU A 86 -7.69 17.86 -2.46
C LEU A 86 -7.66 16.55 -1.66
N VAL A 87 -8.82 16.02 -1.31
CA VAL A 87 -9.00 14.77 -0.57
C VAL A 87 -9.62 13.75 -1.50
N PHE A 88 -8.91 12.64 -1.72
CA PHE A 88 -9.38 11.54 -2.54
C PHE A 88 -9.80 10.38 -1.66
N LEU A 89 -11.02 9.89 -1.86
CA LEU A 89 -11.61 8.77 -1.12
C LEU A 89 -12.19 7.76 -2.10
N ASP A 90 -11.90 6.48 -1.90
CA ASP A 90 -12.65 5.43 -2.59
C ASP A 90 -14.09 5.37 -2.05
N SER A 91 -15.03 4.94 -2.88
CA SER A 91 -16.46 4.94 -2.55
C SER A 91 -16.87 3.86 -1.55
N ASP A 92 -15.96 2.97 -1.17
CA ASP A 92 -16.16 1.84 -0.26
C ASP A 92 -15.45 2.00 1.09
N VAL A 93 -15.06 3.22 1.44
CA VAL A 93 -14.49 3.56 2.75
C VAL A 93 -15.55 4.12 3.69
N LYS A 94 -15.29 3.97 5.00
CA LYS A 94 -16.02 4.60 6.09
C LYS A 94 -15.08 5.47 6.91
N LEU A 95 -15.53 6.64 7.34
CA LEU A 95 -14.70 7.57 8.12
C LEU A 95 -14.65 7.14 9.59
N GLY A 96 -13.46 7.23 10.20
CA GLY A 96 -13.28 6.93 11.62
C GLY A 96 -13.40 8.14 12.56
N ASN A 97 -13.47 9.36 11.99
CA ASN A 97 -13.45 10.60 12.75
C ASN A 97 -14.64 11.49 12.37
N SER A 98 -15.30 12.09 13.36
CA SER A 98 -16.40 13.07 13.14
C SER A 98 -15.92 14.44 12.61
N ASN A 99 -14.63 14.78 12.80
CA ASN A 99 -13.97 15.98 12.25
C ASN A 99 -12.85 15.56 11.30
N PHE A 100 -13.15 14.68 10.36
CA PHE A 100 -12.18 14.08 9.44
C PHE A 100 -11.47 15.13 8.59
N LEU A 101 -12.24 16.05 7.99
CA LEU A 101 -11.70 17.10 7.10
C LEU A 101 -10.90 18.15 7.88
N GLY A 102 -11.33 18.54 9.06
CA GLY A 102 -10.60 19.48 9.91
C GLY A 102 -9.27 18.91 10.41
N GLU A 103 -9.23 17.61 10.75
CA GLU A 103 -7.98 16.94 11.07
C GLU A 103 -7.04 16.86 9.85
N ILE A 104 -7.54 16.58 8.65
CA ILE A 104 -6.74 16.59 7.41
C ILE A 104 -6.15 17.98 7.19
N GLU A 105 -6.96 19.02 7.26
CA GLU A 105 -6.54 20.40 7.07
C GLU A 105 -5.41 20.78 8.02
N GLN A 106 -5.53 20.41 9.29
CA GLN A 106 -4.50 20.66 10.29
C GLN A 106 -3.24 19.82 10.06
N LYS A 107 -3.38 18.54 9.67
CA LYS A 107 -2.24 17.61 9.55
C LYS A 107 -1.43 17.79 8.28
N ILE A 108 -2.01 18.32 7.20
CA ILE A 108 -1.28 18.58 5.96
C ILE A 108 -0.42 19.86 6.05
N GLU A 109 -0.55 20.64 7.12
CA GLU A 109 0.26 21.84 7.32
C GLU A 109 1.76 21.53 7.30
N GLY A 110 2.53 22.29 6.50
CA GLY A 110 3.96 22.07 6.29
C GLY A 110 4.34 20.86 5.41
N PHE A 111 3.35 20.18 4.82
CA PHE A 111 3.55 19.04 3.94
C PHE A 111 2.77 19.20 2.64
N ASP A 112 3.16 18.44 1.62
CA ASP A 112 2.56 18.53 0.28
C ASP A 112 1.51 17.43 0.05
N ILE A 113 1.74 16.24 0.62
CA ILE A 113 0.84 15.09 0.54
C ILE A 113 0.72 14.42 1.89
N LEU A 114 -0.49 14.02 2.24
CA LEU A 114 -0.86 13.39 3.51
C LEU A 114 -1.52 12.05 3.26
N ASP A 115 -0.95 10.99 3.81
CA ASP A 115 -1.60 9.69 3.90
C ASP A 115 -2.21 9.49 5.29
N VAL A 116 -3.36 8.82 5.34
CA VAL A 116 -4.13 8.60 6.56
C VAL A 116 -4.12 7.11 6.95
N LYS A 117 -4.35 6.82 8.22
CA LYS A 117 -4.46 5.46 8.72
C LYS A 117 -5.63 4.74 8.05
N LYS A 118 -5.37 3.52 7.56
CA LYS A 118 -6.37 2.66 6.95
C LYS A 118 -6.49 1.37 7.75
N GLU A 119 -7.69 1.00 8.10
CA GLU A 119 -7.98 -0.20 8.88
C GLU A 119 -8.95 -1.11 8.12
N ILE A 120 -8.71 -2.40 8.17
CA ILE A 120 -9.58 -3.41 7.54
C ILE A 120 -10.71 -3.79 8.51
N VAL A 121 -11.94 -3.75 8.02
CA VAL A 121 -13.07 -4.38 8.71
C VAL A 121 -12.87 -5.89 8.70
N ARG A 122 -12.64 -6.48 9.89
CA ARG A 122 -12.18 -7.89 10.05
C ARG A 122 -13.37 -8.87 10.10
N ASP A 123 -14.23 -8.82 9.11
CA ASP A 123 -15.48 -9.58 9.01
C ASP A 123 -15.33 -10.99 8.43
N SER A 124 -14.20 -11.34 7.87
CA SER A 124 -13.92 -12.64 7.24
C SER A 124 -12.51 -13.15 7.51
N PHE A 125 -12.23 -14.42 7.18
CA PHE A 125 -10.87 -14.96 7.26
C PHE A 125 -9.90 -14.20 6.36
N ILE A 126 -10.31 -13.89 5.12
CA ILE A 126 -9.48 -13.11 4.19
C ILE A 126 -9.21 -11.72 4.77
N ALA A 127 -10.21 -11.06 5.33
CA ALA A 127 -10.07 -9.75 5.95
C ALA A 127 -9.07 -9.76 7.13
N ARG A 128 -9.07 -10.84 7.94
CA ARG A 128 -8.08 -11.02 9.01
C ARG A 128 -6.66 -11.14 8.48
N MET A 129 -6.47 -11.80 7.34
CA MET A 129 -5.15 -11.90 6.68
C MET A 129 -4.74 -10.58 6.03
N VAL A 130 -5.64 -9.93 5.29
CA VAL A 130 -5.41 -8.61 4.67
C VAL A 130 -5.11 -7.53 5.73
N ASN A 131 -5.65 -7.65 6.95
CA ASN A 131 -5.32 -6.75 8.06
C ASN A 131 -3.80 -6.64 8.27
N TYR A 132 -3.03 -7.73 8.19
CA TYR A 132 -1.57 -7.67 8.36
C TYR A 132 -0.85 -6.98 7.21
N GLU A 133 -1.38 -7.02 5.99
CA GLU A 133 -0.86 -6.19 4.90
C GLU A 133 -1.05 -4.70 5.21
N TYR A 134 -2.20 -4.34 5.78
CA TYR A 134 -2.49 -2.96 6.19
C TYR A 134 -1.67 -2.53 7.42
N VAL A 135 -1.39 -3.43 8.36
CA VAL A 135 -0.41 -3.16 9.44
C VAL A 135 0.94 -2.83 8.85
N SER A 136 1.43 -3.63 7.89
CA SER A 136 2.70 -3.39 7.20
C SER A 136 2.70 -2.06 6.44
N SER A 137 1.69 -1.79 5.63
CA SER A 137 1.57 -0.57 4.82
C SER A 137 1.49 0.70 5.69
N ASN A 138 0.63 0.71 6.71
CA ASN A 138 0.52 1.83 7.65
C ASN A 138 1.84 2.07 8.39
N PHE A 139 2.52 1.00 8.83
CA PHE A 139 3.80 1.12 9.52
C PHE A 139 4.91 1.61 8.59
N ALA A 140 4.93 1.16 7.34
CA ALA A 140 5.81 1.67 6.31
C ALA A 140 5.64 3.18 6.13
N ASN A 141 4.40 3.64 5.94
CA ASN A 141 4.10 5.06 5.75
C ASN A 141 4.39 5.89 7.01
N TYR A 142 4.19 5.31 8.22
CA TYR A 142 4.63 5.93 9.46
C TYR A 142 6.15 6.15 9.49
N LEU A 143 6.95 5.13 9.13
CA LEU A 143 8.41 5.24 9.09
C LEU A 143 8.87 6.23 8.00
N TYR A 144 8.29 6.18 6.80
CA TYR A 144 8.57 7.16 5.75
C TYR A 144 8.32 8.60 6.22
N SER A 145 7.18 8.83 6.86
CA SER A 145 6.83 10.15 7.39
C SER A 145 7.80 10.64 8.46
N LYS A 146 8.25 9.76 9.35
CA LYS A 146 9.13 10.11 10.48
C LYS A 146 10.59 10.25 10.10
N LEU A 147 11.11 9.33 9.28
CA LEU A 147 12.54 9.22 9.02
C LEU A 147 12.96 9.95 7.75
N ILE A 148 12.13 9.94 6.72
CA ILE A 148 12.53 10.35 5.36
C ILE A 148 11.71 11.55 4.88
N LYS A 149 10.47 11.68 5.34
CA LYS A 149 9.46 12.64 4.85
C LYS A 149 9.22 12.54 3.33
N ARG A 150 9.37 11.34 2.79
CA ARG A 150 9.15 10.95 1.39
C ARG A 150 8.53 9.57 1.37
N CYS A 151 7.77 9.23 0.34
CA CYS A 151 7.23 7.88 0.15
C CYS A 151 7.31 7.44 -1.29
N PHE A 152 7.38 6.13 -1.52
CA PHE A 152 7.32 5.52 -2.85
C PHE A 152 5.92 5.16 -3.29
N GLY A 153 4.98 5.11 -2.37
CA GLY A 153 3.61 4.75 -2.66
C GLY A 153 2.67 5.21 -1.55
N ILE A 154 1.47 5.52 -1.92
CA ILE A 154 0.33 5.75 -1.03
C ILE A 154 -0.74 4.71 -1.34
N ASN A 155 -1.63 4.48 -0.42
CA ASN A 155 -2.79 3.66 -0.68
C ASN A 155 -3.94 4.56 -1.13
N GLY A 156 -4.45 4.33 -2.34
CA GLY A 156 -5.46 5.14 -3.01
C GLY A 156 -6.83 5.20 -2.33
N ALA A 157 -7.08 4.36 -1.30
CA ALA A 157 -8.37 4.34 -0.61
C ALA A 157 -8.71 5.67 0.09
N ALA A 158 -7.70 6.37 0.64
CA ALA A 158 -7.88 7.70 1.24
C ALA A 158 -6.54 8.43 1.37
N PHE A 159 -6.41 9.62 0.80
CA PHE A 159 -5.26 10.50 0.99
C PHE A 159 -5.62 11.95 0.65
N ALA A 160 -4.77 12.89 1.05
CA ALA A 160 -4.92 14.30 0.71
C ALA A 160 -3.64 14.86 0.08
N ILE A 161 -3.76 15.81 -0.81
CA ILE A 161 -2.65 16.51 -1.47
C ILE A 161 -3.00 18.00 -1.62
N LYS A 162 -2.03 18.88 -1.50
CA LYS A 162 -2.23 20.29 -1.83
C LYS A 162 -2.48 20.46 -3.32
N ARG A 163 -3.42 21.34 -3.69
CA ARG A 163 -3.73 21.65 -5.09
C ARG A 163 -2.49 22.03 -5.88
N GLU A 164 -1.70 22.97 -5.35
CA GLU A 164 -0.46 23.40 -5.98
C GLU A 164 0.46 22.22 -6.34
N THR A 165 0.64 21.28 -5.40
CA THR A 165 1.44 20.08 -5.63
C THR A 165 0.82 19.18 -6.68
N PHE A 166 -0.50 18.96 -6.62
CA PHE A 166 -1.22 18.13 -7.60
C PHE A 166 -1.09 18.69 -9.02
N GLU A 167 -1.21 19.98 -9.19
CA GLU A 167 -1.05 20.67 -10.48
C GLU A 167 0.40 20.63 -10.96
N GLU A 168 1.37 20.88 -10.09
CA GLU A 168 2.82 20.84 -10.41
C GLU A 168 3.29 19.46 -10.88
N VAL A 169 2.71 18.37 -10.35
CA VAL A 169 3.03 17.01 -10.79
C VAL A 169 2.20 16.55 -11.99
N GLY A 170 1.28 17.38 -12.48
CA GLY A 170 0.45 17.14 -13.66
C GLY A 170 -0.74 16.21 -13.42
N GLY A 171 -1.21 16.09 -12.17
CA GLY A 171 -2.36 15.28 -11.80
C GLY A 171 -2.13 13.76 -11.96
N PHE A 172 -3.23 13.02 -12.02
CA PHE A 172 -3.19 11.56 -12.25
C PHE A 172 -2.90 11.23 -13.71
N SER A 173 -1.97 10.29 -13.94
CA SER A 173 -1.74 9.70 -15.27
C SER A 173 -2.74 8.58 -15.55
N LYS A 174 -3.03 8.32 -16.84
CA LYS A 174 -3.91 7.23 -17.28
C LYS A 174 -3.22 5.86 -17.16
N VAL A 175 -3.01 5.45 -15.93
CA VAL A 175 -2.39 4.17 -15.57
C VAL A 175 -3.28 3.41 -14.58
N VAL A 176 -3.07 2.11 -14.45
CA VAL A 176 -3.88 1.25 -13.56
C VAL A 176 -3.58 1.50 -12.08
N SER A 177 -2.34 1.90 -11.77
CA SER A 177 -1.89 2.20 -10.40
C SER A 177 -1.68 3.70 -10.27
N GLU A 178 -2.76 4.47 -10.31
CA GLU A 178 -2.74 5.94 -10.26
C GLU A 178 -2.21 6.49 -8.94
N ASP A 179 -2.40 5.74 -7.85
CA ASP A 179 -1.93 6.05 -6.51
C ASP A 179 -0.40 5.85 -6.39
N LEU A 180 0.15 4.81 -6.98
CA LEU A 180 1.59 4.61 -7.10
C LEU A 180 2.21 5.72 -7.97
N ASP A 181 1.62 6.03 -9.11
CA ASP A 181 2.12 7.03 -10.05
C ASP A 181 2.17 8.43 -9.42
N ILE A 182 1.09 8.86 -8.76
CA ILE A 182 1.05 10.19 -8.12
C ILE A 182 2.07 10.27 -6.97
N ALA A 183 2.23 9.21 -6.16
CA ALA A 183 3.21 9.17 -5.08
C ALA A 183 4.64 9.32 -5.60
N VAL A 184 4.97 8.60 -6.68
CA VAL A 184 6.31 8.70 -7.28
C VAL A 184 6.55 10.05 -7.96
N LYS A 185 5.57 10.64 -8.62
CA LYS A 185 5.67 12.01 -9.16
C LYS A 185 5.96 13.03 -8.06
N VAL A 186 5.25 12.93 -6.93
CA VAL A 186 5.46 13.77 -5.73
C VAL A 186 6.88 13.57 -5.19
N LEU A 187 7.35 12.32 -5.12
CA LEU A 187 8.69 11.96 -4.72
C LEU A 187 9.78 12.57 -5.65
N LEU A 188 9.62 12.41 -6.97
CA LEU A 188 10.56 12.93 -7.97
C LEU A 188 10.66 14.45 -7.95
N LYS A 189 9.60 15.14 -7.61
CA LYS A 189 9.56 16.59 -7.38
C LYS A 189 10.07 17.01 -5.99
N ASN A 190 10.60 16.08 -5.21
CA ASN A 190 11.16 16.32 -3.87
C ASN A 190 10.18 16.94 -2.88
N LYS A 191 8.88 16.65 -3.01
CA LYS A 191 7.81 17.15 -2.15
C LYS A 191 7.76 16.41 -0.81
N GLN A 192 7.20 17.06 0.22
CA GLN A 192 7.15 16.54 1.58
C GLN A 192 5.95 15.63 1.79
N PHE A 193 6.19 14.44 2.30
CA PHE A 193 5.18 13.44 2.66
C PHE A 193 4.96 13.38 4.16
N LYS A 194 3.71 13.23 4.57
CA LYS A 194 3.29 12.92 5.94
C LYS A 194 2.31 11.77 5.99
N TYR A 195 2.43 10.95 7.00
CA TYR A 195 1.43 9.99 7.44
C TYR A 195 0.88 10.40 8.79
N THR A 196 -0.43 10.23 9.00
CA THR A 196 -1.06 10.48 10.30
C THR A 196 -1.90 9.29 10.76
N GLU A 197 -1.68 8.88 12.02
CA GLU A 197 -2.48 7.89 12.71
C GLU A 197 -3.73 8.46 13.39
N LYS A 198 -3.91 9.79 13.35
CA LYS A 198 -5.04 10.47 14.01
C LYS A 198 -6.29 10.53 13.13
N VAL A 199 -6.09 10.48 11.83
CA VAL A 199 -7.17 10.42 10.84
C VAL A 199 -7.22 9.00 10.32
N GLU A 200 -8.37 8.35 10.39
CA GLU A 200 -8.50 6.96 9.99
C GLU A 200 -9.73 6.71 9.11
N VAL A 201 -9.59 5.73 8.25
CA VAL A 201 -10.68 5.19 7.44
C VAL A 201 -10.72 3.68 7.55
N TYR A 202 -11.93 3.13 7.50
CA TYR A 202 -12.18 1.70 7.45
C TYR A 202 -12.51 1.28 6.02
N THR A 203 -11.94 0.17 5.58
CA THR A 203 -12.19 -0.41 4.24
C THR A 203 -12.46 -1.90 4.36
N LYS A 204 -13.17 -2.46 3.39
CA LYS A 204 -13.48 -3.89 3.33
C LYS A 204 -12.44 -4.65 2.52
N ALA A 205 -12.08 -5.84 2.98
CA ALA A 205 -11.32 -6.78 2.19
C ALA A 205 -12.21 -7.47 1.13
N PRO A 206 -11.62 -8.07 0.07
CA PRO A 206 -12.36 -8.89 -0.86
C PRO A 206 -13.14 -10.02 -0.17
N SER A 207 -14.38 -10.23 -0.57
CA SER A 207 -15.30 -11.21 0.05
C SER A 207 -14.98 -12.67 -0.25
N SER A 208 -14.14 -12.93 -1.28
CA SER A 208 -13.76 -14.28 -1.69
C SER A 208 -12.33 -14.33 -2.23
N TRP A 209 -11.72 -15.52 -2.18
CA TRP A 209 -10.39 -15.76 -2.75
C TRP A 209 -10.31 -15.46 -4.26
N ARG A 210 -11.40 -15.70 -4.99
CA ARG A 210 -11.47 -15.38 -6.43
C ARG A 210 -11.36 -13.87 -6.66
N ILE A 211 -12.10 -13.07 -5.93
CA ILE A 211 -12.07 -11.59 -6.02
C ILE A 211 -10.70 -11.08 -5.55
N TRP A 212 -10.17 -11.66 -4.48
CA TRP A 212 -8.85 -11.34 -3.97
C TRP A 212 -7.75 -11.58 -5.02
N LEU A 213 -7.75 -12.74 -5.68
CA LEU A 213 -6.79 -13.05 -6.76
C LEU A 213 -6.89 -12.06 -7.92
N VAL A 214 -8.10 -11.73 -8.36
CA VAL A 214 -8.31 -10.73 -9.43
C VAL A 214 -7.75 -9.38 -9.03
N GLN A 215 -8.00 -8.93 -7.80
CA GLN A 215 -7.48 -7.67 -7.26
C GLN A 215 -5.95 -7.69 -7.20
N ARG A 216 -5.33 -8.75 -6.66
CA ARG A 216 -3.85 -8.86 -6.55
C ARG A 216 -3.18 -8.94 -7.92
N LYS A 217 -3.77 -9.68 -8.85
CA LYS A 217 -3.29 -9.73 -10.24
C LYS A 217 -3.32 -8.33 -10.87
N ARG A 218 -4.41 -7.59 -10.68
CA ARG A 218 -4.53 -6.21 -11.18
C ARG A 218 -3.44 -5.31 -10.59
N TRP A 219 -3.24 -5.35 -9.27
CA TRP A 219 -2.22 -4.56 -8.60
C TRP A 219 -0.81 -4.91 -9.08
N GLY A 220 -0.48 -6.21 -9.13
CA GLY A 220 0.82 -6.66 -9.65
C GLY A 220 1.05 -6.24 -11.09
N THR A 221 0.05 -6.43 -11.96
CA THR A 221 0.15 -6.06 -13.38
C THR A 221 0.28 -4.54 -13.55
N GLY A 222 -0.49 -3.74 -12.79
CA GLY A 222 -0.37 -2.29 -12.79
C GLY A 222 1.02 -1.81 -12.36
N ALA A 223 1.54 -2.36 -11.27
CA ALA A 223 2.90 -2.08 -10.81
C ALA A 223 3.97 -2.51 -11.84
N GLY A 224 3.77 -3.66 -12.48
CA GLY A 224 4.68 -4.17 -13.53
C GLY A 224 4.69 -3.30 -14.78
N LEU A 225 3.52 -2.82 -15.24
CA LEU A 225 3.42 -1.86 -16.35
C LEU A 225 4.12 -0.55 -16.00
N TRP A 226 3.82 -0.02 -14.82
CA TRP A 226 4.44 1.20 -14.34
C TRP A 226 5.96 1.06 -14.23
N LEU A 227 6.47 -0.04 -13.65
CA LEU A 227 7.89 -0.33 -13.53
C LEU A 227 8.56 -0.45 -14.92
N ARG A 228 7.92 -1.12 -15.87
CA ARG A 228 8.41 -1.24 -17.25
C ARG A 228 8.62 0.12 -17.91
N ASP A 229 7.71 1.07 -17.65
CA ASP A 229 7.74 2.37 -18.29
C ASP A 229 8.70 3.37 -17.55
N HIS A 230 8.95 3.18 -16.24
CA HIS A 230 9.69 4.14 -15.38
C HIS A 230 10.99 3.56 -14.75
N TRP A 231 11.43 2.34 -15.09
CA TRP A 231 12.56 1.68 -14.43
C TRP A 231 13.87 2.49 -14.48
N ARG A 232 14.12 3.21 -15.58
CA ARG A 232 15.33 4.03 -15.74
C ARG A 232 15.38 5.19 -14.77
N ASP A 233 14.25 5.83 -14.54
CA ASP A 233 14.14 6.95 -13.61
C ASP A 233 14.22 6.47 -12.16
N LEU A 234 13.66 5.29 -11.89
CA LEU A 234 13.81 4.60 -10.60
C LEU A 234 15.29 4.30 -10.29
N ILE A 235 16.05 3.76 -11.24
CA ILE A 235 17.48 3.48 -11.03
C ILE A 235 18.25 4.78 -10.75
N LYS A 236 18.02 5.84 -11.51
CA LYS A 236 18.64 7.15 -11.25
C LYS A 236 18.28 7.67 -9.86
N TYR A 237 17.03 7.51 -9.44
CA TYR A 237 16.58 7.92 -8.12
C TYR A 237 17.24 7.09 -7.01
N VAL A 238 17.27 5.77 -7.14
CA VAL A 238 17.95 4.85 -6.20
C VAL A 238 19.42 5.21 -6.06
N ALA A 239 20.12 5.47 -7.17
CA ALA A 239 21.52 5.88 -7.16
C ALA A 239 21.74 7.25 -6.49
N LYS A 240 20.81 8.19 -6.69
CA LYS A 240 20.89 9.53 -6.10
C LYS A 240 20.51 9.55 -4.61
N TYR A 241 19.57 8.70 -4.19
CA TYR A 241 19.03 8.67 -2.82
C TYR A 241 19.01 7.24 -2.22
N PRO A 242 20.18 6.56 -2.12
CA PRO A 242 20.22 5.18 -1.63
C PRO A 242 19.70 5.04 -0.19
N HIS A 243 19.90 6.05 0.66
CA HIS A 243 19.42 6.08 2.04
C HIS A 243 17.87 6.14 2.14
N VAL A 244 17.18 6.52 1.06
CA VAL A 244 15.71 6.46 0.97
C VAL A 244 15.28 5.15 0.31
N ALA A 245 15.92 4.78 -0.80
CA ALA A 245 15.52 3.65 -1.62
C ALA A 245 15.71 2.30 -0.91
N ILE A 246 16.87 2.09 -0.25
CA ILE A 246 17.16 0.80 0.42
C ILE A 246 16.16 0.52 1.56
N PRO A 247 15.94 1.42 2.53
CA PRO A 247 14.91 1.23 3.53
C PRO A 247 13.52 1.04 2.93
N SER A 248 13.19 1.76 1.85
CA SER A 248 11.90 1.67 1.18
C SER A 248 11.66 0.29 0.58
N ILE A 249 12.64 -0.31 -0.08
CA ILE A 249 12.55 -1.67 -0.63
C ILE A 249 12.35 -2.68 0.50
N ILE A 250 13.09 -2.56 1.60
CA ILE A 250 12.95 -3.45 2.76
C ILE A 250 11.56 -3.33 3.38
N ILE A 251 11.03 -2.11 3.48
CA ILE A 251 9.71 -1.84 4.07
C ILE A 251 8.58 -2.33 3.16
N LEU A 252 8.70 -2.13 1.84
CA LEU A 252 7.72 -2.60 0.85
C LEU A 252 7.70 -4.13 0.74
N PHE A 253 8.85 -4.76 0.92
CA PHE A 253 9.02 -6.21 0.83
C PHE A 253 9.59 -6.77 2.14
N PRO A 254 8.82 -6.76 3.24
CA PRO A 254 9.32 -7.19 4.55
C PRO A 254 9.76 -8.68 4.58
N THR A 255 9.30 -9.49 3.63
CA THR A 255 9.81 -10.85 3.37
C THR A 255 11.30 -10.90 2.99
N LEU A 256 11.87 -9.81 2.50
CA LEU A 256 13.29 -9.74 2.23
C LEU A 256 14.12 -9.79 3.52
N ILE A 257 13.58 -9.33 4.66
CA ILE A 257 14.30 -9.33 5.94
C ILE A 257 14.69 -10.75 6.35
N PRO A 258 13.78 -11.75 6.44
CA PRO A 258 14.17 -13.12 6.72
C PRO A 258 15.16 -13.70 5.71
N ILE A 259 14.98 -13.40 4.42
CA ILE A 259 15.88 -13.89 3.35
C ILE A 259 17.29 -13.33 3.53
N VAL A 260 17.42 -12.00 3.73
CA VAL A 260 18.71 -11.35 3.93
C VAL A 260 19.36 -11.82 5.24
N LEU A 261 18.59 -11.93 6.34
CA LEU A 261 19.10 -12.44 7.60
C LEU A 261 19.60 -13.87 7.46
N ASN A 262 18.83 -14.76 6.82
CA ASN A 262 19.27 -16.12 6.58
C ASN A 262 20.55 -16.17 5.74
N TYR A 263 20.63 -15.38 4.66
CA TYR A 263 21.83 -15.29 3.83
C TYR A 263 23.06 -14.80 4.64
N VAL A 264 22.91 -13.73 5.41
CA VAL A 264 24.00 -13.18 6.23
C VAL A 264 24.44 -14.16 7.30
N LEU A 265 23.48 -14.73 8.06
CA LEU A 265 23.79 -15.68 9.14
C LEU A 265 24.38 -16.99 8.62
N SER A 266 23.90 -17.50 7.48
CA SER A 266 24.45 -18.73 6.85
C SER A 266 25.84 -18.53 6.23
N ASN A 267 26.22 -17.29 5.93
CA ASN A 267 27.54 -16.95 5.40
C ASN A 267 28.55 -16.47 6.45
N LEU A 268 28.21 -16.58 7.76
CA LEU A 268 29.19 -16.29 8.80
C LEU A 268 30.39 -17.23 8.69
N LEU A 269 31.58 -16.66 8.76
CA LEU A 269 32.87 -17.35 8.53
C LEU A 269 33.03 -18.66 9.35
N GLY A 270 32.38 -18.75 10.53
CA GLY A 270 32.49 -19.89 11.42
C GLY A 270 32.04 -21.22 10.79
N TYR A 271 30.95 -21.19 10.01
CA TYR A 271 30.47 -22.42 9.34
C TYR A 271 31.38 -22.85 8.19
N LYS A 272 31.91 -21.89 7.40
CA LYS A 272 32.86 -22.18 6.31
C LYS A 272 34.17 -22.76 6.82
N ILE A 273 34.64 -22.27 7.96
CA ILE A 273 35.85 -22.80 8.63
C ILE A 273 35.58 -24.23 9.11
N LEU A 274 34.41 -24.47 9.72
CA LEU A 274 34.05 -25.82 10.19
C LEU A 274 33.92 -26.81 9.05
N ASP A 275 33.25 -26.45 7.95
CA ASP A 275 33.13 -27.27 6.74
C ASP A 275 34.49 -27.53 6.10
N PHE A 276 35.37 -26.51 6.06
CA PHE A 276 36.72 -26.66 5.55
C PHE A 276 37.56 -27.64 6.40
N VAL A 277 37.48 -27.53 7.74
CA VAL A 277 38.16 -28.46 8.66
C VAL A 277 37.64 -29.89 8.47
N PHE A 278 36.30 -30.05 8.36
CA PHE A 278 35.71 -31.38 8.10
C PHE A 278 36.12 -31.94 6.74
N MET A 279 36.19 -31.11 5.70
CA MET A 279 36.66 -31.52 4.39
C MET A 279 38.13 -31.97 4.41
N LEU A 280 38.99 -31.28 5.15
CA LEU A 280 40.39 -31.70 5.36
C LEU A 280 40.51 -33.03 6.11
N LEU A 281 39.70 -33.24 7.14
CA LEU A 281 39.66 -34.51 7.86
C LEU A 281 39.14 -35.66 6.98
N ALA A 282 38.10 -35.42 6.17
CA ALA A 282 37.53 -36.39 5.25
C ALA A 282 38.54 -36.87 4.18
N THR A 283 39.45 -35.99 3.70
CA THR A 283 40.51 -36.40 2.74
C THR A 283 41.52 -37.37 3.32
N ARG A 284 41.69 -37.42 4.65
CA ARG A 284 42.61 -38.32 5.33
C ARG A 284 41.98 -39.71 5.63
N PHE A 285 40.65 -39.78 5.73
CA PHE A 285 39.93 -40.99 6.14
C PHE A 285 38.75 -41.24 5.22
N SER A 286 38.95 -41.95 4.13
CA SER A 286 37.94 -42.16 3.07
C SER A 286 36.63 -42.80 3.58
N PHE A 287 36.66 -43.60 4.65
CA PHE A 287 35.46 -44.21 5.26
C PHE A 287 34.62 -43.19 6.05
N LEU A 288 35.16 -42.02 6.40
CA LEU A 288 34.45 -40.96 7.12
C LEU A 288 33.70 -40.03 6.17
N ILE A 289 33.88 -40.10 4.84
CA ILE A 289 33.22 -39.26 3.87
C ILE A 289 31.69 -39.26 4.02
N PRO A 290 30.99 -40.40 4.10
CA PRO A 290 29.54 -40.41 4.30
C PRO A 290 29.09 -39.80 5.64
N PHE A 291 29.88 -40.00 6.69
CA PHE A 291 29.62 -39.45 8.01
C PHE A 291 29.74 -37.91 7.97
N PHE A 292 30.83 -37.37 7.43
CA PHE A 292 31.03 -35.93 7.33
C PHE A 292 30.01 -35.25 6.41
N PHE A 293 29.62 -35.92 5.31
CA PHE A 293 28.56 -35.44 4.43
C PHE A 293 27.22 -35.35 5.18
N SER A 294 26.88 -36.34 5.96
CA SER A 294 25.67 -36.37 6.79
C SER A 294 25.70 -35.28 7.87
N VAL A 295 26.85 -35.08 8.52
CA VAL A 295 27.04 -34.01 9.52
C VAL A 295 26.93 -32.65 8.90
N SER A 296 27.56 -32.42 7.74
CA SER A 296 27.46 -31.13 7.03
C SER A 296 26.02 -30.80 6.63
N ILE A 297 25.26 -31.78 6.11
CA ILE A 297 23.83 -31.58 5.82
C ILE A 297 23.05 -31.27 7.09
N ALA A 298 23.28 -32.02 8.18
CA ALA A 298 22.60 -31.78 9.45
C ALA A 298 22.88 -30.37 10.00
N LEU A 299 24.12 -29.90 9.93
CA LEU A 299 24.50 -28.55 10.33
C LEU A 299 23.80 -27.49 9.48
N VAL A 300 23.75 -27.65 8.15
CA VAL A 300 23.01 -26.74 7.26
C VAL A 300 21.53 -26.69 7.60
N LEU A 301 20.92 -27.84 7.86
CA LEU A 301 19.50 -27.91 8.25
C LEU A 301 19.26 -27.23 9.60
N ILE A 302 20.07 -27.54 10.61
CA ILE A 302 19.93 -26.96 11.95
C ILE A 302 20.12 -25.44 11.88
N THR A 303 21.15 -24.95 11.20
CA THR A 303 21.39 -23.51 11.08
C THR A 303 20.27 -22.81 10.31
N SER A 304 19.72 -23.45 9.26
CA SER A 304 18.57 -22.91 8.53
C SER A 304 17.33 -22.81 9.40
N VAL A 305 17.05 -23.84 10.22
CA VAL A 305 15.91 -23.81 11.16
C VAL A 305 16.10 -22.74 12.22
N VAL A 306 17.31 -22.63 12.80
CA VAL A 306 17.61 -21.60 13.81
C VAL A 306 17.48 -20.19 13.21
N ASN A 307 18.08 -19.95 12.05
CA ASN A 307 18.01 -18.67 11.36
C ASN A 307 16.57 -18.30 11.00
N PHE A 308 15.79 -19.26 10.52
CA PHE A 308 14.38 -19.07 10.21
C PHE A 308 13.58 -18.74 11.47
N SER A 309 13.83 -19.45 12.59
CA SER A 309 13.16 -19.19 13.87
C SER A 309 13.50 -17.80 14.41
N ILE A 310 14.76 -17.39 14.36
CA ILE A 310 15.18 -16.02 14.74
C ILE A 310 14.48 -14.99 13.86
N SER A 311 14.50 -15.19 12.54
CA SER A 311 13.84 -14.29 11.59
C SER A 311 12.34 -14.18 11.87
N PHE A 312 11.68 -15.29 12.14
CA PHE A 312 10.26 -15.30 12.49
C PHE A 312 9.99 -14.54 13.80
N LEU A 313 10.80 -14.74 14.85
CA LEU A 313 10.66 -14.03 16.11
C LEU A 313 10.85 -12.51 15.94
N VAL A 314 11.90 -12.09 15.21
CA VAL A 314 12.15 -10.67 14.91
C VAL A 314 10.98 -10.07 14.14
N PHE A 315 10.49 -10.78 13.12
CA PHE A 315 9.39 -10.32 12.30
C PHE A 315 8.08 -10.22 13.08
N SER A 316 7.81 -11.21 13.95
CA SER A 316 6.65 -11.19 14.86
C SER A 316 6.72 -10.01 15.83
N ALA A 317 7.89 -9.74 16.41
CA ALA A 317 8.10 -8.62 17.31
C ALA A 317 7.92 -7.26 16.60
N LEU A 318 8.39 -7.14 15.36
CA LEU A 318 8.18 -5.94 14.52
C LEU A 318 6.69 -5.70 14.25
N PHE A 319 5.95 -6.74 13.81
CA PHE A 319 4.51 -6.61 13.54
C PHE A 319 3.70 -6.32 14.81
N TYR A 320 4.04 -6.97 15.93
CA TYR A 320 3.43 -6.68 17.22
C TYR A 320 3.67 -5.22 17.62
N SER A 321 4.92 -4.75 17.55
CA SER A 321 5.29 -3.38 17.90
C SER A 321 4.61 -2.35 16.99
N ALA A 322 4.56 -2.63 15.67
CA ALA A 322 3.85 -1.81 14.70
C ALA A 322 2.36 -1.71 15.01
N SER A 323 1.72 -2.85 15.27
CA SER A 323 0.30 -2.91 15.61
C SER A 323 -0.01 -2.15 16.90
N ARG A 324 0.82 -2.31 17.94
CA ARG A 324 0.68 -1.56 19.21
C ARG A 324 0.84 -0.07 19.00
N LYS A 325 1.87 0.34 18.23
CA LYS A 325 2.14 1.76 17.94
C LYS A 325 1.01 2.45 17.20
N LEU A 326 0.41 1.76 16.23
CA LEU A 326 -0.64 2.29 15.37
C LEU A 326 -2.06 1.97 15.86
N LYS A 327 -2.18 1.32 17.03
CA LYS A 327 -3.45 0.86 17.60
C LYS A 327 -4.25 -0.02 16.63
N LEU A 328 -3.53 -0.91 15.91
CA LEU A 328 -4.11 -1.88 15.00
C LEU A 328 -4.22 -3.25 15.69
N HIS A 329 -5.11 -4.10 15.20
CA HIS A 329 -5.30 -5.43 15.77
C HIS A 329 -4.11 -6.36 15.46
N PHE A 330 -3.70 -7.12 16.47
CA PHE A 330 -2.71 -8.19 16.37
C PHE A 330 -3.15 -9.41 17.18
N ASN A 331 -3.14 -10.58 16.54
CA ASN A 331 -3.32 -11.88 17.17
C ASN A 331 -2.21 -12.82 16.68
N PHE A 332 -1.49 -13.43 17.61
CA PHE A 332 -0.32 -14.24 17.28
C PHE A 332 -0.66 -15.49 16.42
N LEU A 333 -1.78 -16.17 16.69
CA LEU A 333 -2.18 -17.34 15.91
C LEU A 333 -2.59 -16.96 14.47
N GLU A 334 -3.31 -15.85 14.31
CA GLU A 334 -3.61 -15.31 12.98
C GLU A 334 -2.33 -14.90 12.25
N PHE A 335 -1.38 -14.29 12.98
CA PHE A 335 -0.09 -13.89 12.41
C PHE A 335 0.74 -15.10 11.95
N LEU A 336 0.70 -16.25 12.66
CA LEU A 336 1.31 -17.49 12.20
C LEU A 336 0.76 -17.91 10.82
N ILE A 337 -0.57 -17.92 10.68
CA ILE A 337 -1.21 -18.27 9.41
C ILE A 337 -0.85 -17.27 8.32
N TYR A 338 -0.85 -15.98 8.66
CA TYR A 338 -0.43 -14.91 7.75
C TYR A 338 1.00 -15.15 7.26
N PHE A 339 1.95 -15.35 8.17
CA PHE A 339 3.37 -15.43 7.86
C PHE A 339 3.73 -16.68 7.03
N PHE A 340 3.19 -17.86 7.42
CA PHE A 340 3.57 -19.12 6.80
C PHE A 340 2.80 -19.44 5.52
N PHE A 341 1.56 -18.98 5.39
CA PHE A 341 0.68 -19.38 4.30
C PHE A 341 0.23 -18.20 3.44
N TYR A 342 -0.37 -17.20 4.05
CA TYR A 342 -0.97 -16.11 3.30
C TYR A 342 0.08 -15.23 2.60
N GLN A 343 1.08 -14.75 3.32
CA GLN A 343 2.08 -13.82 2.80
C GLN A 343 2.91 -14.42 1.66
N PRO A 344 3.45 -15.66 1.73
CA PRO A 344 4.14 -16.27 0.60
C PRO A 344 3.26 -16.39 -0.64
N PHE A 345 1.98 -16.76 -0.46
CA PHE A 345 1.03 -16.85 -1.56
C PHE A 345 0.71 -15.49 -2.18
N ALA A 346 0.48 -14.46 -1.34
CA ALA A 346 0.24 -13.09 -1.79
C ALA A 346 1.46 -12.53 -2.52
N PHE A 347 2.66 -12.75 -2.00
CA PHE A 347 3.92 -12.33 -2.61
C PHE A 347 4.15 -13.00 -3.98
N PHE A 348 3.94 -14.31 -4.06
CA PHE A 348 4.04 -15.04 -5.33
C PHE A 348 3.05 -14.50 -6.38
N THR A 349 1.79 -14.28 -5.99
CA THR A 349 0.76 -13.72 -6.85
C THR A 349 1.13 -12.33 -7.36
N LEU A 350 1.67 -11.48 -6.49
CA LEU A 350 2.13 -10.14 -6.83
C LEU A 350 3.30 -10.19 -7.83
N ILE A 351 4.31 -11.03 -7.58
CA ILE A 351 5.47 -11.19 -8.48
C ILE A 351 5.03 -11.68 -9.86
N VAL A 352 4.17 -12.69 -9.93
CA VAL A 352 3.61 -13.15 -11.21
C VAL A 352 2.90 -12.01 -11.94
N GLY A 353 2.11 -11.21 -11.21
CA GLY A 353 1.48 -10.01 -11.76
C GLY A 353 2.49 -9.01 -12.32
N ILE A 354 3.54 -8.68 -11.56
CA ILE A 354 4.61 -7.74 -11.96
C ILE A 354 5.35 -8.23 -13.21
N ILE A 355 5.67 -9.52 -13.29
CA ILE A 355 6.42 -10.09 -14.42
C ILE A 355 5.57 -10.17 -15.69
N THR A 356 4.25 -10.38 -15.58
CA THR A 356 3.35 -10.58 -16.71
C THR A 356 3.50 -9.53 -17.83
N PRO A 357 3.59 -8.22 -17.58
CA PRO A 357 3.78 -7.21 -18.64
C PRO A 357 5.12 -7.29 -19.37
N PHE A 358 6.14 -7.92 -18.77
CA PHE A 358 7.45 -8.07 -19.41
C PHE A 358 7.52 -9.27 -20.35
N LEU A 359 6.60 -10.24 -20.21
CA LEU A 359 6.51 -11.41 -21.10
C LEU A 359 5.92 -11.08 -22.47
N SER A 360 5.25 -9.93 -22.61
CA SER A 360 4.69 -9.48 -23.87
C SER A 360 4.76 -7.96 -24.01
N SER A 361 5.48 -7.48 -25.03
CA SER A 361 5.59 -6.04 -25.33
C SER A 361 4.24 -5.41 -25.74
N LYS A 362 3.28 -6.22 -26.17
CA LYS A 362 1.91 -5.79 -26.53
C LYS A 362 0.92 -5.86 -25.37
N TYR A 363 1.35 -6.31 -24.18
CA TYR A 363 0.46 -6.41 -23.03
C TYR A 363 0.01 -5.01 -22.59
N LYS A 364 -1.29 -4.77 -22.69
CA LYS A 364 -1.95 -3.55 -22.20
C LYS A 364 -3.10 -3.98 -21.29
N LEU A 365 -3.18 -3.36 -20.13
CA LEU A 365 -4.33 -3.49 -19.26
C LEU A 365 -5.18 -2.22 -19.43
N ASP A 366 -6.51 -2.39 -19.49
CA ASP A 366 -7.39 -1.24 -19.56
C ASP A 366 -7.29 -0.47 -18.24
N TRP A 367 -6.79 0.76 -18.33
CA TRP A 367 -6.62 1.65 -17.17
C TRP A 367 -7.97 2.11 -16.56
N LYS A 368 -9.07 1.88 -17.28
CA LYS A 368 -10.42 2.17 -16.78
C LYS A 368 -10.90 1.16 -15.73
N VAL A 369 -10.14 0.11 -15.46
CA VAL A 369 -10.56 -0.99 -14.55
C VAL A 369 -10.60 -0.54 -13.10
#